data_aa964031ea465d12a2f0467d142f186b
#
_entry.id   aa964031ea465d12a2f0467d142f186b
#
_cell.length_a   1.000
_cell.length_b   1.000
_cell.length_c   1.000
_cell.angle_alpha   90.00
_cell.angle_beta   90.00
_cell.angle_gamma   90.00
#
_symmetry.space_group_name_H-M   'P 1'
#
loop_
_entity.id
_entity.type
_entity.pdbx_description
1 polymer ?
#
loop_
_entity_poly.entity_id
_entity_poly.type
_entity_poly.pdbx_seq_one_letter_code
_entity_poly.pdbx_strand_id
1 'polypeptide(L)'
;KDLRDPNETFTSVANRYFLSPTTVQRIFDAHVNIPRKKLTKYLVMDETYSFHSSQGDYVYVLMDFETLAIIDILPTRKKDDLQNYFSKIPKDERDQVRMTSSDMWETYRSVSKQFFPNSKHVVDTFHLKAELSRKLQDVRIRVMKDNYVKKKKPEEIKAMSPQEQEEYEQKIINYYLLKKFKWMFYKRPDDKCFDPNNEKKYNKVFKRYLNYYEIYYMILDIDDELREAVALQECLYAFFRKNDLKTAAKALKELITNFHASQVKEMNDFANTLANWKQEILNYFEPVQIGEEFIIDDDLNNAETELIKNFIAKNRQKKTRRMNSSVIENRNRIIQSIKCCANGYSNWSRFRNRVLYCLGMDTSFFLEPQPISRDRINDKGSRSKR
;
A
#
# COMPACT_ATOMS: atom_id res chain seq x y z
N LYS A 1 21.57 -17.87 -14.08
CA LYS A 1 20.57 -17.00 -14.74
C LYS A 1 19.15 -17.37 -14.33
N ASP A 2 18.78 -18.66 -14.28
CA ASP A 2 17.43 -19.14 -13.97
C ASP A 2 16.86 -18.52 -12.70
N LEU A 3 17.66 -18.39 -11.66
CA LEU A 3 17.29 -17.75 -10.40
C LEU A 3 16.98 -16.23 -10.52
N ARG A 4 16.94 -15.62 -11.71
CA ARG A 4 16.32 -14.29 -11.93
C ARG A 4 14.79 -14.33 -11.96
N ASP A 5 14.23 -15.48 -12.30
CA ASP A 5 12.78 -15.67 -12.22
C ASP A 5 12.37 -15.82 -10.74
N PRO A 6 11.47 -14.96 -10.23
CA PRO A 6 11.00 -15.03 -8.84
C PRO A 6 10.37 -16.37 -8.45
N ASN A 7 9.80 -17.11 -9.41
CA ASN A 7 9.12 -18.37 -9.18
C ASN A 7 10.09 -19.57 -9.12
N GLU A 8 11.31 -19.41 -9.63
CA GLU A 8 12.33 -20.47 -9.56
C GLU A 8 12.90 -20.60 -8.15
N THR A 9 13.13 -21.85 -7.75
CA THR A 9 13.74 -22.18 -6.44
C THR A 9 15.10 -22.83 -6.63
N PHE A 10 15.90 -22.89 -5.57
CA PHE A 10 17.14 -23.67 -5.61
C PHE A 10 16.89 -25.15 -5.91
N THR A 11 15.76 -25.68 -5.45
CA THR A 11 15.35 -27.07 -5.71
C THR A 11 14.93 -27.28 -7.16
N SER A 12 14.12 -26.37 -7.74
CA SER A 12 13.69 -26.50 -9.14
C SER A 12 14.87 -26.42 -10.10
N VAL A 13 15.81 -25.51 -9.85
CA VAL A 13 17.05 -25.40 -10.64
C VAL A 13 17.93 -26.63 -10.44
N ALA A 14 18.08 -27.13 -9.19
CA ALA A 14 18.83 -28.34 -8.90
C ALA A 14 18.31 -29.56 -9.69
N ASN A 15 17.00 -29.75 -9.70
CA ASN A 15 16.35 -30.84 -10.44
C ASN A 15 16.58 -30.72 -11.96
N ARG A 16 16.52 -29.50 -12.50
CA ARG A 16 16.76 -29.23 -13.94
C ARG A 16 18.17 -29.61 -14.40
N TYR A 17 19.16 -29.39 -13.55
CA TYR A 17 20.58 -29.61 -13.85
C TYR A 17 21.16 -30.85 -13.19
N PHE A 18 20.35 -31.72 -12.58
CA PHE A 18 20.77 -32.93 -11.87
C PHE A 18 21.81 -32.66 -10.76
N LEU A 19 21.62 -31.55 -10.02
CA LEU A 19 22.46 -31.13 -8.92
C LEU A 19 21.73 -31.27 -7.58
N SER A 20 22.46 -31.21 -6.48
CA SER A 20 21.81 -31.02 -5.17
C SER A 20 21.37 -29.54 -4.97
N PRO A 21 20.27 -29.29 -4.26
CA PRO A 21 19.88 -27.91 -3.91
C PRO A 21 21.00 -27.16 -3.16
N THR A 22 21.75 -27.83 -2.30
CA THR A 22 22.90 -27.26 -1.59
C THR A 22 24.02 -26.83 -2.55
N THR A 23 24.26 -27.61 -3.59
CA THR A 23 25.25 -27.27 -4.62
C THR A 23 24.82 -25.99 -5.35
N VAL A 24 23.55 -25.89 -5.76
CA VAL A 24 23.03 -24.69 -6.42
C VAL A 24 23.10 -23.47 -5.49
N GLN A 25 22.79 -23.64 -4.20
CA GLN A 25 22.93 -22.57 -3.21
C GLN A 25 24.38 -22.09 -3.09
N ARG A 26 25.34 -23.01 -3.02
CA ARG A 26 26.79 -22.68 -2.94
C ARG A 26 27.28 -21.94 -4.18
N ILE A 27 26.84 -22.38 -5.36
CA ILE A 27 27.15 -21.69 -6.63
C ILE A 27 26.54 -20.28 -6.60
N PHE A 28 25.27 -20.15 -6.19
CA PHE A 28 24.62 -18.85 -6.09
C PHE A 28 25.36 -17.91 -5.14
N ASP A 29 25.66 -18.35 -3.93
CA ASP A 29 26.36 -17.54 -2.92
C ASP A 29 27.77 -17.13 -3.37
N ALA A 30 28.46 -17.98 -4.15
CA ALA A 30 29.79 -17.67 -4.70
C ALA A 30 29.77 -16.67 -5.87
N HIS A 31 28.69 -16.65 -6.66
CA HIS A 31 28.64 -15.86 -7.88
C HIS A 31 27.67 -14.65 -7.81
N VAL A 32 26.80 -14.60 -6.81
CA VAL A 32 25.81 -13.52 -6.65
C VAL A 32 26.04 -12.80 -5.32
N ASN A 33 26.74 -11.70 -5.39
CA ASN A 33 26.90 -10.75 -4.27
C ASN A 33 26.59 -9.36 -4.79
N ILE A 34 25.40 -8.85 -4.46
CA ILE A 34 24.88 -7.61 -5.03
C ILE A 34 25.07 -6.49 -4.01
N PRO A 35 25.94 -5.51 -4.29
CA PRO A 35 26.08 -4.34 -3.44
C PRO A 35 24.81 -3.51 -3.46
N ARG A 36 24.61 -2.66 -2.44
CA ARG A 36 23.60 -1.63 -2.44
C ARG A 36 23.77 -0.74 -3.68
N LYS A 37 22.67 -0.43 -4.35
CA LYS A 37 22.67 0.59 -5.40
C LYS A 37 22.80 1.99 -4.80
N LYS A 38 23.31 2.93 -5.58
CA LYS A 38 23.28 4.35 -5.17
C LYS A 38 21.85 4.83 -4.99
N LEU A 39 21.65 5.73 -4.04
CA LEU A 39 20.38 6.39 -3.86
C LEU A 39 20.04 7.22 -5.10
N THR A 40 18.77 7.25 -5.44
CA THR A 40 18.24 8.03 -6.56
C THR A 40 17.53 9.28 -6.05
N LYS A 41 17.04 10.12 -6.94
CA LYS A 41 16.33 11.35 -6.57
C LYS A 41 15.01 11.11 -5.87
N TYR A 42 14.35 9.98 -6.15
CA TYR A 42 13.00 9.68 -5.72
C TYR A 42 12.94 8.29 -5.08
N LEU A 43 12.79 8.24 -3.76
CA LEU A 43 12.87 7.00 -2.99
C LEU A 43 11.50 6.60 -2.45
N VAL A 44 11.12 5.37 -2.65
CA VAL A 44 9.97 4.76 -1.97
C VAL A 44 10.47 3.79 -0.91
N MET A 45 9.91 3.94 0.27
CA MET A 45 10.25 3.17 1.47
C MET A 45 8.98 2.47 1.97
N ASP A 46 9.09 1.18 2.21
CA ASP A 46 7.97 0.37 2.69
C ASP A 46 8.50 -0.86 3.44
N GLU A 47 7.61 -1.62 4.03
CA GLU A 47 7.94 -2.87 4.70
C GLU A 47 7.09 -4.02 4.19
N THR A 48 7.68 -5.21 4.23
CA THR A 48 6.96 -6.43 3.89
C THR A 48 7.23 -7.54 4.90
N TYR A 49 6.18 -8.27 5.26
CA TYR A 49 6.28 -9.42 6.14
C TYR A 49 6.87 -10.62 5.37
N SER A 50 8.19 -10.77 5.39
CA SER A 50 8.82 -11.75 4.51
C SER A 50 10.00 -12.54 5.08
N PHE A 51 10.73 -12.05 6.08
CA PHE A 51 11.87 -12.75 6.66
C PHE A 51 11.81 -12.74 8.18
N HIS A 52 11.84 -13.93 8.80
CA HIS A 52 11.85 -14.05 10.25
C HIS A 52 13.28 -14.02 10.75
N SER A 53 13.62 -13.01 11.52
CA SER A 53 14.93 -12.87 12.16
C SER A 53 14.79 -12.54 13.65
N SER A 54 15.90 -12.56 14.38
CA SER A 54 15.96 -12.04 15.75
C SER A 54 15.62 -10.56 15.86
N GLN A 55 15.63 -9.81 14.75
CA GLN A 55 15.32 -8.40 14.67
C GLN A 55 13.84 -8.12 14.38
N GLY A 56 13.07 -9.13 13.96
CA GLY A 56 11.64 -9.06 13.67
C GLY A 56 11.26 -9.80 12.40
N ASP A 57 10.00 -9.64 12.01
CA ASP A 57 9.38 -10.37 10.89
C ASP A 57 9.23 -9.51 9.63
N TYR A 58 9.54 -8.23 9.72
CA TYR A 58 9.39 -7.27 8.65
C TYR A 58 10.74 -6.93 8.02
N VAL A 59 10.75 -6.97 6.71
CA VAL A 59 11.86 -6.51 5.87
C VAL A 59 11.54 -5.10 5.40
N TYR A 60 12.46 -4.18 5.65
CA TYR A 60 12.38 -2.84 5.07
C TYR A 60 12.85 -2.88 3.61
N VAL A 61 12.11 -2.24 2.73
CA VAL A 61 12.36 -2.21 1.28
C VAL A 61 12.60 -0.78 0.85
N LEU A 62 13.73 -0.54 0.19
CA LEU A 62 14.10 0.73 -0.41
C LEU A 62 14.10 0.59 -1.93
N MET A 63 13.29 1.40 -2.61
CA MET A 63 13.07 1.32 -4.05
C MET A 63 13.22 2.69 -4.71
N ASP A 64 13.72 2.70 -5.93
CA ASP A 64 13.70 3.85 -6.82
C ASP A 64 12.30 3.99 -7.46
N PHE A 65 11.73 5.19 -7.31
CA PHE A 65 10.39 5.48 -7.86
C PHE A 65 10.37 5.58 -9.38
N GLU A 66 11.46 5.99 -10.00
CA GLU A 66 11.55 6.21 -11.44
C GLU A 66 11.66 4.89 -12.21
N THR A 67 12.62 4.05 -11.82
CA THR A 67 12.90 2.77 -12.50
C THR A 67 12.14 1.59 -11.90
N LEU A 68 11.55 1.75 -10.73
CA LEU A 68 10.94 0.69 -9.92
C LEU A 68 11.91 -0.43 -9.52
N ALA A 69 13.21 -0.14 -9.53
CA ALA A 69 14.24 -1.08 -9.10
C ALA A 69 14.40 -1.06 -7.59
N ILE A 70 14.57 -2.23 -6.99
CA ILE A 70 14.95 -2.30 -5.57
C ILE A 70 16.39 -1.83 -5.43
N ILE A 71 16.61 -0.83 -4.58
CA ILE A 71 17.92 -0.28 -4.23
C ILE A 71 18.58 -1.18 -3.19
N ASP A 72 17.82 -1.50 -2.14
CA ASP A 72 18.25 -2.42 -1.08
C ASP A 72 17.07 -2.93 -0.27
N ILE A 73 17.32 -3.99 0.52
CA ILE A 73 16.41 -4.46 1.56
C ILE A 73 17.16 -4.65 2.87
N LEU A 74 16.50 -4.41 4.00
CA LEU A 74 17.09 -4.56 5.34
C LEU A 74 16.27 -5.54 6.18
N PRO A 75 16.90 -6.33 7.09
CA PRO A 75 16.20 -7.35 7.87
C PRO A 75 15.35 -6.76 9.02
N THR A 76 15.21 -5.45 9.08
CA THR A 76 14.56 -4.73 10.17
C THR A 76 14.00 -3.40 9.69
N ARG A 77 12.97 -2.93 10.37
CA ARG A 77 12.39 -1.59 10.20
C ARG A 77 12.62 -0.69 11.43
N LYS A 78 13.39 -1.17 12.40
CA LYS A 78 13.64 -0.42 13.64
C LYS A 78 14.42 0.85 13.36
N LYS A 79 14.07 1.93 14.07
CA LYS A 79 14.62 3.27 13.85
C LYS A 79 16.14 3.29 13.92
N ASP A 80 16.72 2.69 14.96
CA ASP A 80 18.17 2.70 15.20
C ASP A 80 18.93 1.97 14.09
N ASP A 81 18.38 0.86 13.59
CA ASP A 81 18.99 0.11 12.50
C ASP A 81 18.93 0.88 11.18
N LEU A 82 17.81 1.57 10.91
CA LEU A 82 17.68 2.45 9.74
C LEU A 82 18.64 3.63 9.84
N GLN A 83 18.76 4.25 11.01
CA GLN A 83 19.71 5.33 11.25
C GLN A 83 21.16 4.87 11.02
N ASN A 84 21.53 3.70 11.57
CA ASN A 84 22.84 3.10 11.35
C ASN A 84 23.12 2.78 9.87
N TYR A 85 22.10 2.31 9.14
CA TYR A 85 22.21 2.06 7.70
C TYR A 85 22.45 3.35 6.92
N PHE A 86 21.60 4.36 7.09
CA PHE A 86 21.68 5.60 6.32
C PHE A 86 22.88 6.47 6.71
N SER A 87 23.38 6.38 7.95
CA SER A 87 24.59 7.10 8.38
C SER A 87 25.85 6.67 7.63
N LYS A 88 25.90 5.40 7.17
CA LYS A 88 27.02 4.84 6.38
C LYS A 88 27.00 5.25 4.91
N ILE A 89 25.88 5.83 4.45
CA ILE A 89 25.78 6.31 3.06
C ILE A 89 26.42 7.71 2.97
N PRO A 90 27.28 7.97 1.96
CA PRO A 90 27.90 9.27 1.77
C PRO A 90 26.90 10.42 1.77
N LYS A 91 27.28 11.55 2.34
CA LYS A 91 26.39 12.71 2.47
C LYS A 91 25.95 13.26 1.12
N ASP A 92 26.89 13.38 0.17
CA ASP A 92 26.63 13.83 -1.20
C ASP A 92 25.58 12.97 -1.90
N GLU A 93 25.59 11.67 -1.67
CA GLU A 93 24.58 10.74 -2.19
C GLU A 93 23.21 10.97 -1.54
N ARG A 94 23.17 11.20 -0.22
CA ARG A 94 21.93 11.51 0.50
C ARG A 94 21.34 12.87 0.14
N ASP A 95 22.18 13.85 -0.11
CA ASP A 95 21.79 15.23 -0.46
C ASP A 95 21.18 15.33 -1.87
N GLN A 96 21.35 14.30 -2.72
CA GLN A 96 20.71 14.21 -4.05
C GLN A 96 19.22 13.82 -3.99
N VAL A 97 18.78 13.23 -2.89
CA VAL A 97 17.39 12.80 -2.73
C VAL A 97 16.48 14.04 -2.71
N ARG A 98 15.46 14.05 -3.55
CA ARG A 98 14.51 15.17 -3.71
C ARG A 98 13.14 14.88 -3.12
N MET A 99 12.70 13.63 -3.21
CA MET A 99 11.45 13.21 -2.60
C MET A 99 11.58 11.79 -2.04
N THR A 100 10.90 11.57 -0.93
CA THR A 100 10.74 10.25 -0.31
C THR A 100 9.26 9.96 -0.11
N SER A 101 8.83 8.72 -0.22
CA SER A 101 7.46 8.30 0.09
C SER A 101 7.47 7.08 0.98
N SER A 102 6.59 7.07 1.98
CA SER A 102 6.37 5.91 2.87
C SER A 102 4.99 5.96 3.51
N ASP A 103 4.71 4.94 4.32
CA ASP A 103 3.57 4.91 5.24
C ASP A 103 3.56 6.10 6.20
N MET A 104 2.40 6.31 6.86
CA MET A 104 2.24 7.28 7.95
C MET A 104 2.85 6.79 9.26
N TRP A 105 4.13 6.39 9.23
CA TRP A 105 4.85 6.02 10.44
C TRP A 105 5.92 7.05 10.78
N GLU A 106 5.87 7.56 12.02
CA GLU A 106 6.73 8.66 12.48
C GLU A 106 8.24 8.32 12.37
N THR A 107 8.59 7.04 12.49
CA THR A 107 9.97 6.57 12.27
C THR A 107 10.45 6.91 10.86
N TYR A 108 9.66 6.63 9.82
CA TYR A 108 10.05 6.90 8.44
C TYR A 108 10.13 8.41 8.15
N ARG A 109 9.17 9.17 8.69
CA ARG A 109 9.19 10.64 8.64
C ARG A 109 10.46 11.21 9.27
N SER A 110 10.82 10.73 10.49
CA SER A 110 12.00 11.21 11.20
C SER A 110 13.31 10.82 10.50
N VAL A 111 13.41 9.59 9.99
CA VAL A 111 14.55 9.11 9.19
C VAL A 111 14.68 9.93 7.91
N SER A 112 13.58 10.17 7.20
CA SER A 112 13.60 11.00 5.99
C SER A 112 14.11 12.42 6.27
N LYS A 113 13.60 13.09 7.30
CA LYS A 113 14.03 14.43 7.70
C LYS A 113 15.51 14.48 8.13
N GLN A 114 15.98 13.45 8.82
CA GLN A 114 17.35 13.39 9.34
C GLN A 114 18.40 13.13 8.25
N PHE A 115 18.11 12.20 7.33
CA PHE A 115 19.10 11.71 6.38
C PHE A 115 18.97 12.30 4.98
N PHE A 116 17.83 12.85 4.63
CA PHE A 116 17.55 13.46 3.33
C PHE A 116 17.06 14.91 3.48
N PRO A 117 17.94 15.82 3.94
CA PRO A 117 17.54 17.19 4.32
C PRO A 117 16.99 18.01 3.15
N ASN A 118 17.37 17.66 1.92
CA ASN A 118 16.88 18.30 0.69
C ASN A 118 15.62 17.67 0.12
N SER A 119 15.07 16.63 0.78
CA SER A 119 13.91 15.90 0.28
C SER A 119 12.60 16.42 0.86
N LYS A 120 11.54 16.30 0.06
CA LYS A 120 10.16 16.41 0.51
C LYS A 120 9.63 15.02 0.81
N HIS A 121 9.15 14.81 2.04
CA HIS A 121 8.51 13.55 2.39
C HIS A 121 7.05 13.56 1.96
N VAL A 122 6.59 12.46 1.36
CA VAL A 122 5.22 12.24 0.88
C VAL A 122 4.61 11.07 1.63
N VAL A 123 3.45 11.29 2.21
CA VAL A 123 2.68 10.21 2.83
C VAL A 123 1.95 9.38 1.77
N ASP A 124 1.92 8.07 1.96
CA ASP A 124 1.12 7.22 1.08
C ASP A 124 -0.37 7.46 1.28
N THR A 125 -1.01 7.90 0.21
CA THR A 125 -2.47 8.18 0.20
C THR A 125 -3.31 6.94 0.43
N PHE A 126 -2.79 5.74 0.14
CA PHE A 126 -3.49 4.49 0.42
C PHE A 126 -3.63 4.27 1.94
N HIS A 127 -2.54 4.44 2.69
CA HIS A 127 -2.55 4.28 4.14
C HIS A 127 -3.44 5.32 4.83
N LEU A 128 -3.45 6.56 4.34
CA LEU A 128 -4.36 7.60 4.84
C LEU A 128 -5.84 7.23 4.63
N LYS A 129 -6.19 6.77 3.43
CA LYS A 129 -7.55 6.29 3.11
C LYS A 129 -7.92 5.04 3.90
N ALA A 130 -6.97 4.12 4.10
CA ALA A 130 -7.18 2.92 4.89
C ALA A 130 -7.42 3.24 6.37
N GLU A 131 -6.74 4.24 6.93
CA GLU A 131 -6.99 4.70 8.29
C GLU A 131 -8.39 5.29 8.43
N LEU A 132 -8.81 6.17 7.51
CA LEU A 132 -10.17 6.71 7.51
C LEU A 132 -11.22 5.58 7.36
N SER A 133 -10.97 4.61 6.50
CA SER A 133 -11.86 3.45 6.35
C SER A 133 -11.98 2.63 7.64
N ARG A 134 -10.90 2.50 8.42
CA ARG A 134 -10.95 1.86 9.75
C ARG A 134 -11.83 2.68 10.71
N LYS A 135 -11.65 4.00 10.77
CA LYS A 135 -12.50 4.90 11.56
C LYS A 135 -13.98 4.78 11.18
N LEU A 136 -14.28 4.76 9.89
CA LEU A 136 -15.65 4.53 9.41
C LEU A 136 -16.19 3.15 9.83
N GLN A 137 -15.37 2.11 9.81
CA GLN A 137 -15.80 0.81 10.33
C GLN A 137 -16.06 0.83 11.84
N ASP A 138 -15.33 1.63 12.61
CA ASP A 138 -15.58 1.80 14.04
C ASP A 138 -16.95 2.45 14.28
N VAL A 139 -17.31 3.51 13.52
CA VAL A 139 -18.67 4.11 13.53
C VAL A 139 -19.72 3.05 13.19
N ARG A 140 -19.54 2.34 12.07
CA ARG A 140 -20.49 1.27 11.65
C ARG A 140 -20.67 0.20 12.74
N ILE A 141 -19.56 -0.22 13.38
CA ILE A 141 -19.62 -1.24 14.43
C ILE A 141 -20.35 -0.71 15.66
N ARG A 142 -20.16 0.55 16.01
CA ARG A 142 -20.88 1.21 17.11
C ARG A 142 -22.39 1.21 16.82
N VAL A 143 -22.80 1.77 15.68
CA VAL A 143 -24.21 1.80 15.24
C VAL A 143 -24.81 0.39 15.16
N MET A 144 -24.03 -0.59 14.65
CA MET A 144 -24.45 -1.99 14.61
C MET A 144 -24.71 -2.56 16.02
N LYS A 145 -23.87 -2.23 17.00
CA LYS A 145 -24.06 -2.71 18.39
C LYS A 145 -25.28 -2.09 19.04
N ASP A 146 -25.58 -0.81 18.78
CA ASP A 146 -26.74 -0.10 19.29
C ASP A 146 -28.06 -0.69 18.72
N ASN A 147 -27.98 -1.27 17.55
CA ASN A 147 -29.10 -1.99 16.92
C ASN A 147 -29.13 -3.50 17.28
N TYR A 148 -28.21 -3.98 18.13
CA TYR A 148 -28.22 -5.40 18.51
C TYR A 148 -29.30 -5.69 19.55
N VAL A 149 -30.16 -6.64 19.24
CA VAL A 149 -31.20 -7.16 20.16
C VAL A 149 -31.09 -8.67 20.25
N LYS A 150 -31.29 -9.20 21.47
CA LYS A 150 -31.38 -10.65 21.66
C LYS A 150 -32.63 -11.19 20.96
N LYS A 151 -32.48 -12.34 20.32
CA LYS A 151 -33.61 -13.02 19.67
C LYS A 151 -34.64 -13.43 20.72
N LYS A 152 -35.84 -12.91 20.59
CA LYS A 152 -36.99 -13.22 21.46
C LYS A 152 -37.79 -14.40 20.93
N LYS A 153 -38.51 -15.12 21.81
CA LYS A 153 -39.44 -16.16 21.43
C LYS A 153 -40.71 -15.56 20.83
N PRO A 154 -41.45 -16.30 19.97
CA PRO A 154 -42.68 -15.79 19.36
C PRO A 154 -43.73 -15.31 20.38
N GLU A 155 -43.80 -15.96 21.54
CA GLU A 155 -44.71 -15.59 22.64
C GLU A 155 -44.33 -14.25 23.27
N GLU A 156 -43.04 -14.01 23.47
CA GLU A 156 -42.50 -12.74 24.00
C GLU A 156 -42.76 -11.58 23.02
N ILE A 157 -42.65 -11.84 21.73
CA ILE A 157 -42.92 -10.82 20.69
C ILE A 157 -44.42 -10.49 20.66
N LYS A 158 -45.32 -11.49 20.78
CA LYS A 158 -46.78 -11.29 20.80
C LYS A 158 -47.24 -10.50 22.04
N ALA A 159 -46.50 -10.57 23.14
CA ALA A 159 -46.78 -9.84 24.38
C ALA A 159 -46.34 -8.38 24.36
N MET A 160 -45.56 -7.96 23.34
CA MET A 160 -45.12 -6.58 23.14
C MET A 160 -46.23 -5.72 22.54
N SER A 161 -46.23 -4.43 22.85
CA SER A 161 -47.08 -3.46 22.15
C SER A 161 -46.71 -3.37 20.65
N PRO A 162 -47.63 -2.94 19.79
CA PRO A 162 -47.34 -2.79 18.36
C PRO A 162 -46.10 -1.92 18.08
N GLN A 163 -45.90 -0.87 18.85
CA GLN A 163 -44.74 0.03 18.71
C GLN A 163 -43.42 -0.67 19.11
N GLU A 164 -43.42 -1.44 20.20
CA GLU A 164 -42.24 -2.21 20.62
C GLU A 164 -41.91 -3.33 19.62
N GLN A 165 -42.93 -3.95 18.99
CA GLN A 165 -42.71 -4.95 17.92
C GLN A 165 -42.03 -4.30 16.71
N GLU A 166 -42.48 -3.13 16.27
CA GLU A 166 -41.90 -2.40 15.14
C GLU A 166 -40.47 -2.00 15.43
N GLU A 167 -40.19 -1.45 16.62
CA GLU A 167 -38.82 -1.08 17.02
C GLU A 167 -37.89 -2.31 17.10
N TYR A 168 -38.38 -3.43 17.59
CA TYR A 168 -37.63 -4.67 17.66
C TYR A 168 -37.31 -5.21 16.27
N GLU A 169 -38.29 -5.26 15.37
CA GLU A 169 -38.09 -5.67 13.98
C GLU A 169 -37.13 -4.74 13.23
N GLN A 170 -37.28 -3.42 13.42
CA GLN A 170 -36.40 -2.44 12.79
C GLN A 170 -34.94 -2.62 13.25
N LYS A 171 -34.69 -2.85 14.54
CA LYS A 171 -33.34 -3.14 15.04
C LYS A 171 -32.75 -4.43 14.47
N ILE A 172 -33.55 -5.48 14.29
CA ILE A 172 -33.09 -6.70 13.63
C ILE A 172 -32.68 -6.43 12.18
N ILE A 173 -33.47 -5.64 11.45
CA ILE A 173 -33.20 -5.27 10.07
C ILE A 173 -31.92 -4.42 9.98
N ASN A 174 -31.81 -3.40 10.82
CA ASN A 174 -30.63 -2.53 10.88
C ASN A 174 -29.34 -3.32 11.18
N TYR A 175 -29.40 -4.19 12.19
CA TYR A 175 -28.27 -5.06 12.52
C TYR A 175 -27.88 -5.97 11.35
N TYR A 176 -28.87 -6.56 10.68
CA TYR A 176 -28.64 -7.39 9.49
C TYR A 176 -27.96 -6.62 8.37
N LEU A 177 -28.44 -5.40 8.05
CA LEU A 177 -27.89 -4.54 7.01
C LEU A 177 -26.43 -4.18 7.31
N LEU A 178 -26.16 -3.64 8.49
CA LEU A 178 -24.85 -3.22 8.94
C LEU A 178 -23.83 -4.36 9.01
N LYS A 179 -24.27 -5.58 9.32
CA LYS A 179 -23.42 -6.76 9.42
C LYS A 179 -23.12 -7.38 8.06
N LYS A 180 -24.16 -7.61 7.25
CA LYS A 180 -24.05 -8.34 5.98
C LYS A 180 -23.40 -7.49 4.87
N PHE A 181 -23.74 -6.22 4.81
CA PHE A 181 -23.31 -5.34 3.74
C PHE A 181 -22.12 -4.43 4.12
N LYS A 182 -21.34 -4.81 5.14
CA LYS A 182 -20.13 -4.10 5.56
C LYS A 182 -19.16 -3.78 4.42
N TRP A 183 -19.14 -4.60 3.36
CA TRP A 183 -18.26 -4.44 2.20
C TRP A 183 -18.58 -3.19 1.39
N MET A 184 -19.81 -2.64 1.47
CA MET A 184 -20.24 -1.44 0.76
C MET A 184 -19.43 -0.20 1.20
N PHE A 185 -19.00 -0.15 2.45
CA PHE A 185 -18.19 0.95 2.99
C PHE A 185 -16.75 1.00 2.48
N TYR A 186 -16.30 -0.06 1.77
CA TYR A 186 -15.01 -0.08 1.08
C TYR A 186 -15.11 0.30 -0.39
N LYS A 187 -16.33 0.50 -0.89
CA LYS A 187 -16.61 0.91 -2.25
C LYS A 187 -16.85 2.42 -2.32
N ARG A 188 -16.62 3.00 -3.48
CA ARG A 188 -17.01 4.38 -3.73
C ARG A 188 -18.50 4.46 -4.08
N PRO A 189 -19.19 5.55 -3.77
CA PRO A 189 -20.60 5.74 -4.17
C PRO A 189 -20.83 5.71 -5.69
N ASP A 190 -19.78 6.05 -6.47
CA ASP A 190 -19.80 5.99 -7.94
C ASP A 190 -19.37 4.61 -8.50
N ASP A 191 -19.20 3.59 -7.64
CA ASP A 191 -18.92 2.21 -8.10
C ASP A 191 -20.11 1.64 -8.85
N LYS A 192 -19.84 0.96 -9.96
CA LYS A 192 -20.89 0.35 -10.82
C LYS A 192 -21.84 -0.56 -10.08
N CYS A 193 -21.47 -1.12 -8.93
CA CYS A 193 -22.38 -1.92 -8.11
C CYS A 193 -23.54 -1.11 -7.52
N PHE A 194 -23.41 0.22 -7.40
CA PHE A 194 -24.43 1.15 -6.90
C PHE A 194 -25.18 1.87 -8.03
N ASP A 195 -25.13 1.37 -9.26
CA ASP A 195 -25.95 1.94 -10.33
C ASP A 195 -27.44 1.63 -10.01
N PRO A 196 -28.33 2.66 -9.97
CA PRO A 196 -29.74 2.49 -9.70
C PRO A 196 -30.45 1.61 -10.73
N ASN A 197 -29.88 1.50 -11.95
CA ASN A 197 -30.44 0.69 -13.04
C ASN A 197 -30.01 -0.81 -12.96
N ASN A 198 -29.17 -1.19 -11.99
CA ASN A 198 -28.77 -2.57 -11.82
C ASN A 198 -29.98 -3.47 -11.52
N GLU A 199 -29.92 -4.70 -12.03
CA GLU A 199 -30.93 -5.71 -11.80
C GLU A 199 -31.22 -5.90 -10.30
N LYS A 200 -32.50 -5.90 -9.94
CA LYS A 200 -32.97 -6.14 -8.58
C LYS A 200 -33.04 -7.65 -8.31
N LYS A 201 -32.54 -8.08 -7.16
CA LYS A 201 -32.59 -9.47 -6.70
C LYS A 201 -33.52 -9.61 -5.50
N TYR A 202 -34.24 -10.72 -5.43
CA TYR A 202 -35.13 -10.97 -4.31
C TYR A 202 -34.35 -11.09 -3.00
N ASN A 203 -34.67 -10.22 -2.06
CA ASN A 203 -34.11 -10.27 -0.72
C ASN A 203 -35.07 -10.91 0.25
N LYS A 204 -34.70 -12.07 0.80
CA LYS A 204 -35.57 -12.88 1.70
C LYS A 204 -35.92 -12.16 3.01
N VAL A 205 -35.05 -11.26 3.51
CA VAL A 205 -35.28 -10.51 4.76
C VAL A 205 -36.34 -9.45 4.54
N PHE A 206 -36.23 -8.70 3.44
CA PHE A 206 -37.19 -7.65 3.09
C PHE A 206 -38.41 -8.16 2.32
N LYS A 207 -38.42 -9.42 1.89
CA LYS A 207 -39.46 -10.02 1.06
C LYS A 207 -39.81 -9.22 -0.20
N ARG A 208 -38.81 -8.54 -0.77
CA ARG A 208 -38.95 -7.71 -1.99
C ARG A 208 -37.67 -7.74 -2.82
N TYR A 209 -37.80 -7.28 -4.09
CA TYR A 209 -36.67 -7.16 -5.00
C TYR A 209 -35.92 -5.85 -4.70
N LEU A 210 -34.59 -5.94 -4.51
CA LEU A 210 -33.71 -4.82 -4.21
C LEU A 210 -32.41 -4.96 -5.01
N ASN A 211 -31.86 -3.82 -5.45
CA ASN A 211 -30.46 -3.74 -5.89
C ASN A 211 -29.57 -3.17 -4.79
N TYR A 212 -28.26 -3.14 -5.04
CA TYR A 212 -27.31 -2.63 -4.05
C TYR A 212 -27.39 -1.12 -3.86
N TYR A 213 -27.89 -0.37 -4.83
CA TYR A 213 -28.17 1.06 -4.68
C TYR A 213 -29.21 1.29 -3.57
N GLU A 214 -30.34 0.62 -3.65
CA GLU A 214 -31.41 0.75 -2.65
C GLU A 214 -30.93 0.32 -1.27
N ILE A 215 -30.20 -0.81 -1.19
CA ILE A 215 -29.65 -1.31 0.09
C ILE A 215 -28.64 -0.33 0.68
N TYR A 216 -27.82 0.32 -0.14
CA TYR A 216 -26.84 1.29 0.32
C TYR A 216 -27.51 2.50 0.99
N TYR A 217 -28.52 3.06 0.36
CA TYR A 217 -29.28 4.18 0.96
C TYR A 217 -30.07 3.76 2.20
N MET A 218 -30.66 2.56 2.22
CA MET A 218 -31.27 2.05 3.43
C MET A 218 -30.29 1.94 4.61
N ILE A 219 -29.02 1.63 4.34
CA ILE A 219 -27.98 1.60 5.38
C ILE A 219 -27.66 3.00 5.87
N LEU A 220 -27.54 3.97 4.97
CA LEU A 220 -27.25 5.35 5.34
C LEU A 220 -28.41 6.03 6.09
N ASP A 221 -29.62 5.53 5.93
CA ASP A 221 -30.82 6.01 6.64
C ASP A 221 -30.97 5.44 8.05
N ILE A 222 -30.11 4.49 8.46
CA ILE A 222 -30.15 3.92 9.80
C ILE A 222 -29.70 4.93 10.87
N ASP A 223 -28.69 5.77 10.54
CA ASP A 223 -28.04 6.60 11.53
C ASP A 223 -27.37 7.81 10.86
N ASP A 224 -27.59 9.00 11.41
CA ASP A 224 -27.07 10.24 10.85
C ASP A 224 -25.55 10.39 11.01
N GLU A 225 -24.96 9.87 12.09
CA GLU A 225 -23.51 9.88 12.28
C GLU A 225 -22.83 8.97 11.24
N LEU A 226 -23.42 7.82 10.93
CA LEU A 226 -22.93 6.94 9.88
C LEU A 226 -23.00 7.60 8.51
N ARG A 227 -24.09 8.30 8.21
CA ARG A 227 -24.25 9.08 6.97
C ARG A 227 -23.22 10.18 6.85
N GLU A 228 -23.00 10.95 7.92
CA GLU A 228 -21.98 12.00 8.00
C GLU A 228 -20.57 11.43 7.78
N ALA A 229 -20.24 10.34 8.45
CA ALA A 229 -18.94 9.68 8.32
C ALA A 229 -18.63 9.22 6.88
N VAL A 230 -19.65 8.67 6.18
CA VAL A 230 -19.54 8.31 4.76
C VAL A 230 -19.36 9.55 3.89
N ALA A 231 -20.08 10.63 4.14
CA ALA A 231 -19.92 11.87 3.39
C ALA A 231 -18.51 12.47 3.55
N LEU A 232 -17.96 12.45 4.76
CA LEU A 232 -16.58 12.88 5.03
C LEU A 232 -15.52 12.00 4.34
N GLN A 233 -15.76 10.69 4.28
CA GLN A 233 -14.89 9.80 3.50
C GLN A 233 -14.87 10.19 2.02
N GLU A 234 -16.02 10.51 1.45
CA GLU A 234 -16.12 10.98 0.07
C GLU A 234 -15.41 12.33 -0.15
N CYS A 235 -15.50 13.24 0.83
CA CYS A 235 -14.75 14.49 0.79
C CYS A 235 -13.24 14.25 0.70
N LEU A 236 -12.69 13.29 1.45
CA LEU A 236 -11.27 12.93 1.36
C LEU A 236 -10.91 12.33 -0.02
N TYR A 237 -11.74 11.44 -0.56
CA TYR A 237 -11.49 10.87 -1.89
C TYR A 237 -11.58 11.93 -2.99
N ALA A 238 -12.55 12.82 -2.91
CA ALA A 238 -12.69 13.96 -3.82
C ALA A 238 -11.50 14.91 -3.73
N PHE A 239 -10.97 15.16 -2.53
CA PHE A 239 -9.78 15.98 -2.32
C PHE A 239 -8.60 15.50 -3.17
N PHE A 240 -8.25 14.19 -3.11
CA PHE A 240 -7.14 13.66 -3.89
C PHE A 240 -7.38 13.63 -5.41
N ARG A 241 -8.65 13.51 -5.83
CA ARG A 241 -9.04 13.40 -7.24
C ARG A 241 -9.14 14.76 -7.94
N LYS A 242 -9.69 15.77 -7.26
CA LYS A 242 -10.09 17.04 -7.89
C LYS A 242 -9.05 18.15 -7.75
N ASN A 243 -8.06 18.02 -6.84
CA ASN A 243 -7.10 19.08 -6.57
C ASN A 243 -5.75 18.84 -7.25
N ASP A 244 -5.05 19.93 -7.47
CA ASP A 244 -3.68 20.04 -7.96
C ASP A 244 -2.78 20.77 -6.95
N LEU A 245 -1.53 21.04 -7.32
CA LEU A 245 -0.57 21.73 -6.46
C LEU A 245 -1.05 23.13 -6.03
N LYS A 246 -1.82 23.83 -6.88
CA LYS A 246 -2.28 25.21 -6.60
C LYS A 246 -3.46 25.23 -5.64
N THR A 247 -4.36 24.26 -5.75
CA THR A 247 -5.63 24.22 -5.01
C THR A 247 -5.57 23.40 -3.74
N ALA A 248 -4.63 22.43 -3.64
CA ALA A 248 -4.57 21.46 -2.56
C ALA A 248 -4.45 22.10 -1.16
N ALA A 249 -3.66 23.17 -1.01
CA ALA A 249 -3.45 23.78 0.30
C ALA A 249 -4.72 24.36 0.90
N LYS A 250 -5.53 25.07 0.09
CA LYS A 250 -6.81 25.61 0.50
C LYS A 250 -7.82 24.50 0.76
N ALA A 251 -7.92 23.54 -0.16
CA ALA A 251 -8.86 22.42 -0.05
C ALA A 251 -8.55 21.53 1.18
N LEU A 252 -7.27 21.31 1.51
CA LEU A 252 -6.88 20.53 2.70
C LEU A 252 -7.27 21.27 3.99
N LYS A 253 -7.11 22.60 4.03
CA LYS A 253 -7.54 23.39 5.19
C LYS A 253 -9.05 23.27 5.41
N GLU A 254 -9.84 23.41 4.34
CA GLU A 254 -11.30 23.25 4.38
C GLU A 254 -11.68 21.82 4.82
N LEU A 255 -11.02 20.81 4.27
CA LEU A 255 -11.24 19.42 4.62
C LEU A 255 -10.98 19.17 6.12
N ILE A 256 -9.84 19.62 6.67
CA ILE A 256 -9.53 19.51 8.08
C ILE A 256 -10.59 20.20 8.94
N THR A 257 -11.04 21.40 8.53
CA THR A 257 -12.11 22.12 9.23
C THR A 257 -13.41 21.32 9.26
N ASN A 258 -13.81 20.72 8.14
CA ASN A 258 -15.02 19.89 8.07
C ASN A 258 -14.94 18.66 8.97
N PHE A 259 -13.79 17.98 9.01
CA PHE A 259 -13.59 16.85 9.91
C PHE A 259 -13.61 17.28 11.40
N HIS A 260 -13.03 18.43 11.73
CA HIS A 260 -13.09 18.98 13.10
C HIS A 260 -14.49 19.42 13.51
N ALA A 261 -15.31 19.92 12.59
CA ALA A 261 -16.68 20.31 12.85
C ALA A 261 -17.64 19.12 13.03
N SER A 262 -17.20 17.91 12.67
CA SER A 262 -18.01 16.71 12.79
C SER A 262 -18.33 16.39 14.25
N GLN A 263 -19.59 16.01 14.51
CA GLN A 263 -20.03 15.48 15.81
C GLN A 263 -19.62 14.00 15.97
N VAL A 264 -19.24 13.34 14.91
CA VAL A 264 -18.76 11.94 14.94
C VAL A 264 -17.33 11.91 15.47
N LYS A 265 -17.16 11.36 16.67
CA LYS A 265 -15.86 11.35 17.37
C LYS A 265 -14.72 10.80 16.51
N GLU A 266 -14.96 9.68 15.84
CA GLU A 266 -13.97 8.99 15.01
C GLU A 266 -13.51 9.87 13.84
N MET A 267 -14.40 10.70 13.29
CA MET A 267 -14.10 11.65 12.21
C MET A 267 -13.35 12.86 12.72
N ASN A 268 -13.77 13.42 13.88
CA ASN A 268 -13.05 14.50 14.55
C ASN A 268 -11.62 14.08 14.94
N ASP A 269 -11.43 12.86 15.47
CA ASP A 269 -10.11 12.31 15.75
C ASP A 269 -9.23 12.21 14.48
N PHE A 270 -9.84 11.87 13.32
CA PHE A 270 -9.11 11.80 12.06
C PHE A 270 -8.63 13.17 11.56
N ALA A 271 -9.32 14.25 11.93
CA ALA A 271 -8.86 15.61 11.63
C ALA A 271 -7.46 15.88 12.19
N ASN A 272 -7.14 15.34 13.38
CA ASN A 272 -5.81 15.46 13.99
C ASN A 272 -4.74 14.72 13.15
N THR A 273 -5.09 13.56 12.58
CA THR A 273 -4.21 12.85 11.63
C THR A 273 -3.93 13.71 10.41
N LEU A 274 -4.96 14.29 9.78
CA LEU A 274 -4.79 15.17 8.63
C LEU A 274 -3.96 16.41 8.96
N ALA A 275 -4.16 17.01 10.11
CA ALA A 275 -3.40 18.18 10.56
C ALA A 275 -1.93 17.84 10.83
N ASN A 276 -1.66 16.71 11.47
CA ASN A 276 -0.30 16.25 11.77
C ASN A 276 0.51 15.93 10.50
N TRP A 277 -0.13 15.35 9.48
CA TRP A 277 0.51 14.97 8.22
C TRP A 277 0.27 15.98 7.09
N LYS A 278 -0.17 17.21 7.42
CA LYS A 278 -0.57 18.23 6.46
C LYS A 278 0.49 18.47 5.38
N GLN A 279 1.75 18.65 5.77
CA GLN A 279 2.82 18.98 4.83
C GLN A 279 3.09 17.81 3.89
N GLU A 280 3.16 16.60 4.42
CA GLU A 280 3.43 15.38 3.67
C GLU A 280 2.28 15.03 2.71
N ILE A 281 1.02 15.36 3.10
CA ILE A 281 -0.16 15.26 2.21
C ILE A 281 -0.06 16.29 1.07
N LEU A 282 0.35 17.53 1.35
CA LEU A 282 0.51 18.55 0.32
C LEU A 282 1.63 18.22 -0.67
N ASN A 283 2.73 17.64 -0.19
CA ASN A 283 3.85 17.21 -1.03
C ASN A 283 3.42 16.16 -2.08
N TYR A 284 2.36 15.38 -1.85
CA TYR A 284 1.81 14.43 -2.82
C TYR A 284 1.38 15.10 -4.14
N PHE A 285 0.96 16.36 -4.10
CA PHE A 285 0.49 17.09 -5.28
C PHE A 285 1.63 17.63 -6.14
N GLU A 286 2.86 17.56 -5.66
CA GLU A 286 4.03 17.98 -6.42
C GLU A 286 4.35 16.92 -7.49
N PRO A 287 4.33 17.28 -8.78
CA PRO A 287 4.59 16.32 -9.83
C PRO A 287 6.09 15.97 -9.89
N VAL A 288 6.38 14.70 -9.97
CA VAL A 288 7.72 14.17 -10.23
C VAL A 288 7.86 13.92 -11.72
N GLN A 289 8.95 14.40 -12.29
CA GLN A 289 9.29 14.13 -13.69
C GLN A 289 9.96 12.76 -13.78
N ILE A 290 9.35 11.83 -14.51
CA ILE A 290 9.84 10.47 -14.73
C ILE A 290 10.17 10.34 -16.21
N GLY A 291 11.47 10.21 -16.55
CA GLY A 291 11.89 9.93 -17.91
C GLY A 291 11.32 10.88 -18.98
N GLU A 292 11.53 10.52 -20.21
CA GLU A 292 10.96 11.18 -21.38
C GLU A 292 10.15 10.13 -22.15
N GLU A 293 8.87 10.36 -22.38
CA GLU A 293 8.03 9.52 -23.22
C GLU A 293 8.01 10.10 -24.63
N PHE A 294 8.34 9.27 -25.61
CA PHE A 294 8.18 9.62 -27.03
C PHE A 294 6.76 9.27 -27.44
N ILE A 295 5.99 10.24 -27.90
CA ILE A 295 4.75 9.97 -28.61
C ILE A 295 5.15 9.67 -30.05
N ILE A 296 5.15 8.39 -30.39
CA ILE A 296 5.31 7.92 -31.78
C ILE A 296 3.90 7.76 -32.33
N ASP A 297 3.55 8.53 -33.34
CA ASP A 297 2.34 8.27 -34.12
C ASP A 297 2.57 6.99 -34.93
N ASP A 298 1.65 6.04 -34.90
CA ASP A 298 1.83 4.72 -35.52
C ASP A 298 2.15 4.80 -37.01
N ASP A 299 1.78 5.90 -37.68
CA ASP A 299 2.09 6.15 -39.09
C ASP A 299 3.57 6.50 -39.37
N LEU A 300 4.39 6.77 -38.36
CA LEU A 300 5.77 7.23 -38.49
C LEU A 300 6.83 6.13 -38.27
N ASN A 301 6.42 4.92 -37.97
CA ASN A 301 7.33 3.81 -37.65
C ASN A 301 8.20 3.31 -38.82
N ASN A 302 7.96 3.81 -40.06
CA ASN A 302 8.62 3.30 -41.29
C ASN A 302 9.54 4.28 -42.00
N ALA A 303 9.89 5.43 -41.43
CA ALA A 303 10.69 6.43 -42.12
C ALA A 303 12.04 6.72 -41.42
N GLU A 304 13.12 6.38 -42.10
CA GLU A 304 14.53 6.53 -41.65
C GLU A 304 15.13 7.93 -41.91
N THR A 305 14.45 9.02 -41.66
CA THR A 305 14.96 10.35 -42.01
C THR A 305 15.19 11.26 -40.82
N GLU A 306 16.12 12.21 -40.96
CA GLU A 306 16.47 13.25 -39.95
C GLU A 306 15.27 14.12 -39.55
N LEU A 307 14.27 14.23 -40.43
CA LEU A 307 12.97 14.85 -40.14
C LEU A 307 12.23 14.19 -38.99
N ILE A 308 12.32 12.88 -38.80
CA ILE A 308 11.70 12.11 -37.74
C ILE A 308 12.44 12.32 -36.43
N LYS A 309 13.77 12.35 -36.46
CA LYS A 309 14.57 12.69 -35.26
C LYS A 309 14.20 14.07 -34.74
N ASN A 310 14.00 15.04 -35.62
CA ASN A 310 13.58 16.39 -35.26
C ASN A 310 12.14 16.45 -34.78
N PHE A 311 11.22 15.64 -35.36
CA PHE A 311 9.84 15.53 -34.91
C PHE A 311 9.75 14.85 -33.52
N ILE A 312 10.48 13.76 -33.31
CA ILE A 312 10.60 13.08 -32.02
C ILE A 312 11.16 14.02 -30.95
N ALA A 313 12.22 14.78 -31.28
CA ALA A 313 12.81 15.73 -30.34
C ALA A 313 11.85 16.88 -29.99
N LYS A 314 10.99 17.31 -30.92
CA LYS A 314 10.01 18.38 -30.73
C LYS A 314 8.76 17.91 -29.96
N ASN A 315 8.42 16.62 -30.05
CA ASN A 315 7.27 16.00 -29.39
C ASN A 315 7.65 15.21 -28.13
N ARG A 316 8.86 15.41 -27.61
CA ARG A 316 9.24 14.88 -26.30
C ARG A 316 8.34 15.45 -25.22
N GLN A 317 7.45 14.65 -24.68
CA GLN A 317 6.69 15.02 -23.49
C GLN A 317 7.35 14.44 -22.25
N LYS A 318 7.60 15.34 -21.29
CA LYS A 318 8.07 14.94 -19.97
C LYS A 318 6.92 14.25 -19.26
N LYS A 319 7.05 12.96 -19.00
CA LYS A 319 6.07 12.21 -18.21
C LYS A 319 6.14 12.67 -16.77
N THR A 320 5.07 13.25 -16.27
CA THR A 320 4.96 13.62 -14.87
C THR A 320 4.05 12.65 -14.13
N ARG A 321 4.42 12.28 -12.92
CA ARG A 321 3.64 11.39 -12.05
C ARG A 321 3.65 11.92 -10.62
N ARG A 322 2.54 11.77 -9.89
CA ARG A 322 2.51 12.02 -8.45
C ARG A 322 3.15 10.85 -7.72
N MET A 323 4.03 11.17 -6.76
CA MET A 323 4.72 10.16 -5.98
C MET A 323 3.78 9.50 -5.00
N ASN A 324 3.76 8.17 -4.95
CA ASN A 324 3.05 7.36 -3.97
C ASN A 324 3.75 6.01 -3.78
N SER A 325 3.41 5.30 -2.70
CA SER A 325 3.99 4.00 -2.38
C SER A 325 3.27 2.82 -3.07
N SER A 326 2.17 3.04 -3.77
CA SER A 326 1.41 1.94 -4.42
C SER A 326 2.24 1.12 -5.41
N VAL A 327 3.28 1.72 -5.98
CA VAL A 327 4.20 1.06 -6.92
C VAL A 327 5.06 -0.01 -6.24
N ILE A 328 5.32 0.10 -4.93
CA ILE A 328 6.14 -0.85 -4.18
C ILE A 328 5.35 -2.11 -3.78
N GLU A 329 4.01 -2.03 -3.69
CA GLU A 329 3.17 -3.18 -3.34
C GLU A 329 3.39 -4.39 -4.26
N ASN A 330 3.52 -4.15 -5.57
CA ASN A 330 3.82 -5.22 -6.51
C ASN A 330 5.19 -5.85 -6.25
N ARG A 331 6.20 -5.05 -5.87
CA ARG A 331 7.53 -5.54 -5.51
C ARG A 331 7.47 -6.34 -4.22
N ASN A 332 6.73 -5.87 -3.23
CA ASN A 332 6.49 -6.58 -1.97
C ASN A 332 5.84 -7.95 -2.19
N ARG A 333 4.86 -8.05 -3.11
CA ARG A 333 4.25 -9.34 -3.50
C ARG A 333 5.27 -10.30 -4.11
N ILE A 334 6.17 -9.79 -4.98
CA ILE A 334 7.23 -10.61 -5.57
C ILE A 334 8.22 -11.06 -4.50
N ILE A 335 8.61 -10.20 -3.55
CA ILE A 335 9.47 -10.57 -2.43
C ILE A 335 8.84 -11.69 -1.59
N GLN A 336 7.54 -11.57 -1.31
CA GLN A 336 6.79 -12.62 -0.61
C GLN A 336 6.73 -13.93 -1.42
N SER A 337 6.53 -13.84 -2.76
CA SER A 337 6.52 -15.01 -3.64
C SER A 337 7.87 -15.73 -3.61
N ILE A 338 8.99 -15.01 -3.72
CA ILE A 338 10.34 -15.58 -3.61
C ILE A 338 10.50 -16.38 -2.30
N LYS A 339 10.02 -15.83 -1.17
CA LYS A 339 10.04 -16.51 0.12
C LYS A 339 9.14 -17.75 0.11
N CYS A 340 7.88 -17.60 -0.33
CA CYS A 340 6.88 -18.68 -0.27
C CYS A 340 7.27 -19.86 -1.17
N CYS A 341 7.71 -19.61 -2.40
CA CYS A 341 8.16 -20.66 -3.32
C CYS A 341 9.33 -21.46 -2.77
N ALA A 342 10.21 -20.83 -1.99
CA ALA A 342 11.37 -21.48 -1.37
C ALA A 342 11.06 -22.12 0.01
N ASN A 343 9.81 -22.09 0.49
CA ASN A 343 9.43 -22.48 1.85
C ASN A 343 10.21 -21.71 2.94
N GLY A 344 10.62 -20.48 2.65
CA GLY A 344 11.38 -19.61 3.55
C GLY A 344 12.89 -19.60 3.29
N TYR A 345 13.55 -18.70 3.99
CA TYR A 345 15.02 -18.55 3.98
C TYR A 345 15.53 -18.47 5.42
N SER A 346 16.62 -19.17 5.69
CA SER A 346 17.34 -19.09 6.97
C SER A 346 18.60 -18.21 6.92
N ASN A 347 19.06 -17.85 5.72
CA ASN A 347 20.24 -17.02 5.49
C ASN A 347 19.84 -15.68 4.90
N TRP A 348 20.04 -14.60 5.66
CA TRP A 348 19.67 -13.24 5.26
C TRP A 348 20.42 -12.80 3.99
N SER A 349 21.74 -12.97 3.93
CA SER A 349 22.52 -12.51 2.79
C SER A 349 22.09 -13.19 1.49
N ARG A 350 21.77 -14.50 1.54
CA ARG A 350 21.23 -15.23 0.38
C ARG A 350 19.84 -14.72 0.00
N PHE A 351 18.97 -14.48 0.97
CA PHE A 351 17.64 -13.92 0.70
C PHE A 351 17.74 -12.54 0.08
N ARG A 352 18.54 -11.62 0.68
CA ARG A 352 18.78 -10.28 0.16
C ARG A 352 19.32 -10.33 -1.27
N ASN A 353 20.37 -11.10 -1.51
CA ASN A 353 20.95 -11.25 -2.84
C ASN A 353 19.94 -11.83 -3.84
N ARG A 354 19.09 -12.76 -3.41
CA ARG A 354 18.04 -13.34 -4.27
C ARG A 354 17.01 -12.30 -4.67
N VAL A 355 16.55 -11.48 -3.74
CA VAL A 355 15.61 -10.39 -4.02
C VAL A 355 16.23 -9.37 -4.96
N LEU A 356 17.44 -8.90 -4.68
CA LEU A 356 18.14 -7.92 -5.52
C LEU A 356 18.46 -8.47 -6.92
N TYR A 357 18.75 -9.76 -7.03
CA TYR A 357 19.02 -10.43 -8.30
C TYR A 357 17.76 -10.54 -9.17
N CYS A 358 16.59 -10.67 -8.57
CA CYS A 358 15.31 -10.69 -9.28
C CYS A 358 14.81 -9.28 -9.66
N LEU A 359 14.93 -8.34 -8.73
CA LEU A 359 14.22 -7.06 -8.79
C LEU A 359 15.14 -5.85 -9.01
N GLY A 360 16.47 -6.06 -9.02
CA GLY A 360 17.42 -5.04 -9.42
C GLY A 360 17.55 -4.97 -10.94
N MET A 361 17.53 -3.77 -11.52
CA MET A 361 17.55 -3.60 -12.99
C MET A 361 18.88 -4.04 -13.62
N ASP A 362 20.02 -3.74 -12.97
CA ASP A 362 21.36 -3.99 -13.51
C ASP A 362 22.13 -5.02 -12.68
N THR A 363 21.51 -6.15 -12.41
CA THR A 363 22.16 -7.21 -11.64
C THR A 363 23.05 -8.05 -12.52
N SER A 364 24.35 -7.95 -12.28
CA SER A 364 25.36 -8.83 -12.82
C SER A 364 25.68 -9.98 -11.82
N PHE A 365 26.27 -11.02 -12.32
CA PHE A 365 26.89 -12.06 -11.51
C PHE A 365 28.39 -12.11 -11.81
N PHE A 366 29.17 -12.53 -10.82
CA PHE A 366 30.61 -12.71 -11.01
C PHE A 366 30.89 -14.01 -11.75
N LEU A 367 31.74 -13.96 -12.77
CA LEU A 367 32.19 -15.16 -13.48
C LEU A 367 33.07 -16.03 -12.59
N GLU A 368 33.93 -15.39 -11.77
CA GLU A 368 34.75 -16.04 -10.78
C GLU A 368 34.08 -16.02 -9.38
N PRO A 369 34.24 -17.11 -8.60
CA PRO A 369 33.68 -17.14 -7.24
C PRO A 369 34.24 -16.03 -6.37
N GLN A 370 33.35 -15.33 -5.65
CA GLN A 370 33.72 -14.30 -4.68
C GLN A 370 33.81 -14.90 -3.27
N PRO A 371 34.67 -14.33 -2.38
CA PRO A 371 34.69 -14.72 -0.98
C PRO A 371 33.30 -14.54 -0.36
N ILE A 372 32.78 -15.57 0.27
CA ILE A 372 31.50 -15.48 0.97
C ILE A 372 31.74 -14.74 2.28
N SER A 373 31.17 -13.53 2.40
CA SER A 373 31.12 -12.83 3.68
C SER A 373 30.35 -13.69 4.68
N ARG A 374 31.00 -14.11 5.74
CA ARG A 374 30.39 -14.89 6.83
C ARG A 374 29.75 -13.99 7.89
N ASP A 375 29.19 -12.89 7.52
CA ASP A 375 28.35 -12.12 8.42
C ASP A 375 27.10 -12.94 8.76
N ARG A 376 27.33 -13.93 9.61
CA ARG A 376 26.25 -14.65 10.30
C ARG A 376 25.61 -13.65 11.26
N ILE A 377 24.56 -13.01 10.83
CA ILE A 377 23.55 -12.59 11.79
C ILE A 377 23.17 -13.88 12.50
N ASN A 378 23.53 -13.98 13.81
CA ASN A 378 23.29 -15.18 14.60
C ASN A 378 21.78 -15.39 14.70
N ASP A 379 21.25 -16.13 13.75
CA ASP A 379 19.86 -16.55 13.67
C ASP A 379 19.68 -17.77 14.60
N LYS A 380 19.74 -17.52 15.92
CA LYS A 380 19.16 -18.41 16.89
C LYS A 380 17.66 -18.16 16.95
N GLY A 381 16.98 -18.44 15.84
CA GLY A 381 15.54 -18.56 15.85
C GLY A 381 15.16 -19.71 16.80
N SER A 382 14.51 -19.39 17.91
CA SER A 382 13.89 -20.38 18.75
C SER A 382 12.91 -21.21 17.93
N ARG A 383 13.23 -22.46 17.70
CA ARG A 383 12.24 -23.47 17.28
C ARG A 383 11.21 -23.55 18.41
N SER A 384 10.07 -22.89 18.27
CA SER A 384 8.94 -23.21 19.11
C SER A 384 8.58 -24.66 18.82
N LYS A 385 8.74 -25.50 19.81
CA LYS A 385 8.18 -26.86 19.79
C LYS A 385 6.67 -26.76 19.61
N ARG A 386 6.16 -27.39 18.55
CA ARG A 386 4.76 -27.76 18.48
C ARG A 386 4.43 -28.81 19.52
#